data_a91b39d49dae2e69eac6b142c0309e6e
#
_entry.id   a91b39d49dae2e69eac6b142c0309e6e
#
_cell.length_a   1.000
_cell.length_b   1.000
_cell.length_c   1.000
_cell.angle_alpha   90.00
_cell.angle_beta   90.00
_cell.angle_gamma   90.00
#
_symmetry.space_group_name_H-M   'P 1'
#
loop_
_entity.id
_entity.type
_entity.pdbx_description
1 polymer ?
#
loop_
_entity_poly.entity_id
_entity_poly.type
_entity_poly.pdbx_seq_one_letter_code
_entity_poly.pdbx_strand_id
1 'polypeptide(L)'
;MLKKSDELKNTIVEQLRKTPIIQIACEKLNISRMSFYRWKNEDNEFAKKVDEALLDGQLLVNDLAESQLISAVKDRNMSAIMSWLKHHHPAYRTRVQIEGTINTIQEMSDEQKELVRKALTLAKLNLEDYESRE
;
A
#
# COMPACT_ATOMS: atom_id res chain seq x y z
N MET A 1 -19.11 -33.12 10.03
CA MET A 1 -18.17 -33.39 8.93
C MET A 1 -17.95 -32.13 8.09
N LEU A 2 -16.76 -31.61 8.10
CA LEU A 2 -16.38 -30.54 7.20
C LEU A 2 -16.38 -31.09 5.76
N LYS A 3 -16.99 -30.37 4.84
CA LYS A 3 -16.92 -30.72 3.43
C LYS A 3 -15.47 -30.60 2.94
N LYS A 4 -15.06 -31.43 1.99
CA LYS A 4 -13.72 -31.37 1.38
C LYS A 4 -13.36 -29.95 0.89
N SER A 5 -14.36 -29.18 0.43
CA SER A 5 -14.20 -27.78 0.07
C SER A 5 -13.85 -26.87 1.24
N ASP A 6 -14.36 -27.14 2.44
CA ASP A 6 -14.08 -26.33 3.63
C ASP A 6 -12.66 -26.59 4.14
N GLU A 7 -12.19 -27.82 4.07
CA GLU A 7 -10.79 -28.17 4.36
C GLU A 7 -9.83 -27.48 3.40
N LEU A 8 -10.15 -27.47 2.11
CA LEU A 8 -9.35 -26.78 1.10
C LEU A 8 -9.34 -25.26 1.32
N LYS A 9 -10.47 -24.67 1.68
CA LYS A 9 -10.57 -23.25 2.03
C LYS A 9 -9.68 -22.89 3.23
N ASN A 10 -9.70 -23.69 4.28
CA ASN A 10 -8.84 -23.49 5.44
C ASN A 10 -7.36 -23.64 5.09
N THR A 11 -7.02 -24.63 4.28
CA THR A 11 -5.65 -24.88 3.86
C THR A 11 -5.10 -23.75 2.99
N ILE A 12 -5.92 -23.21 2.07
CA ILE A 12 -5.48 -22.07 1.23
C ILE A 12 -5.31 -20.78 2.04
N VAL A 13 -6.15 -20.56 3.04
CA VAL A 13 -6.00 -19.41 3.97
C VAL A 13 -4.66 -19.52 4.72
N GLU A 14 -4.32 -20.68 5.25
CA GLU A 14 -3.03 -20.89 5.93
C GLU A 14 -1.83 -20.73 4.97
N GLN A 15 -1.97 -21.18 3.71
CA GLN A 15 -0.94 -20.98 2.71
C GLN A 15 -0.74 -19.49 2.37
N LEU A 16 -1.81 -18.70 2.28
CA LEU A 16 -1.74 -17.27 2.02
C LEU A 16 -1.08 -16.47 3.16
N ARG A 17 -1.22 -16.92 4.40
CA ARG A 17 -0.50 -16.33 5.54
C ARG A 17 1.00 -16.48 5.43
N LYS A 18 1.48 -17.53 4.80
CA LYS A 18 2.91 -17.78 4.59
C LYS A 18 3.43 -17.13 3.32
N THR A 19 2.66 -17.21 2.26
CA THR A 19 3.00 -16.67 0.95
C THR A 19 1.79 -15.92 0.39
N PRO A 20 1.76 -14.60 0.46
CA PRO A 20 0.56 -13.81 0.11
C PRO A 20 0.41 -13.62 -1.40
N ILE A 21 0.49 -14.71 -2.15
CA ILE A 21 0.34 -14.74 -3.61
C ILE A 21 -0.69 -15.79 -3.97
N ILE A 22 -1.84 -15.33 -4.44
CA ILE A 22 -3.00 -16.19 -4.75
C ILE A 22 -2.65 -17.26 -5.77
N GLN A 23 -1.92 -16.91 -6.81
CA GLN A 23 -1.52 -17.86 -7.87
C GLN A 23 -0.70 -19.03 -7.30
N ILE A 24 0.29 -18.73 -6.47
CA ILE A 24 1.16 -19.76 -5.85
C ILE A 24 0.36 -20.65 -4.90
N ALA A 25 -0.51 -20.06 -4.10
CA ALA A 25 -1.36 -20.82 -3.18
C ALA A 25 -2.29 -21.77 -3.93
N CYS A 26 -2.91 -21.31 -5.01
CA CYS A 26 -3.77 -22.12 -5.86
C CYS A 26 -3.01 -23.27 -6.53
N GLU A 27 -1.81 -23.00 -7.06
CA GLU A 27 -0.96 -24.01 -7.70
C GLU A 27 -0.54 -25.11 -6.72
N LYS A 28 -0.13 -24.74 -5.52
CA LYS A 28 0.28 -25.71 -4.49
C LYS A 28 -0.83 -26.65 -4.07
N LEU A 29 -2.07 -26.20 -4.09
CA LEU A 29 -3.23 -26.98 -3.65
C LEU A 29 -4.06 -27.56 -4.81
N ASN A 30 -3.61 -27.42 -6.04
CA ASN A 30 -4.34 -27.83 -7.24
C ASN A 30 -5.77 -27.25 -7.31
N ILE A 31 -5.90 -25.99 -6.94
CA ILE A 31 -7.16 -25.24 -7.00
C ILE A 31 -7.07 -24.25 -8.15
N SER A 32 -8.11 -24.21 -9.00
CA SER A 32 -8.17 -23.20 -10.05
C SER A 32 -8.43 -21.82 -9.47
N ARG A 33 -7.86 -20.76 -10.08
CA ARG A 33 -8.16 -19.38 -9.68
C ARG A 33 -9.66 -19.08 -9.76
N MET A 34 -10.34 -19.63 -10.75
CA MET A 34 -11.80 -19.48 -10.88
C MET A 34 -12.55 -20.03 -9.66
N SER A 35 -12.18 -21.21 -9.18
CA SER A 35 -12.76 -21.81 -7.98
C SER A 35 -12.49 -20.94 -6.73
N PHE A 36 -11.27 -20.45 -6.60
CA PHE A 36 -10.88 -19.55 -5.50
C PHE A 36 -11.74 -18.28 -5.48
N TYR A 37 -11.84 -17.58 -6.60
CA TYR A 37 -12.63 -16.35 -6.68
C TYR A 37 -14.13 -16.58 -6.57
N ARG A 38 -14.62 -17.73 -7.04
CA ARG A 38 -16.01 -18.13 -6.83
C ARG A 38 -16.30 -18.31 -5.35
N TRP A 39 -15.46 -19.02 -4.61
CA TRP A 39 -15.61 -19.18 -3.17
C TRP A 39 -15.54 -17.83 -2.43
N LYS A 40 -14.65 -16.97 -2.84
CA LYS A 40 -14.53 -15.63 -2.27
C LYS A 40 -15.80 -14.78 -2.47
N ASN A 41 -16.45 -14.91 -3.62
CA ASN A 41 -17.70 -14.21 -3.92
C ASN A 41 -18.91 -14.81 -3.22
N GLU A 42 -18.96 -16.13 -3.06
CA GLU A 42 -20.11 -16.86 -2.49
C GLU A 42 -20.06 -16.93 -0.96
N ASP A 43 -18.89 -16.88 -0.37
CA ASP A 43 -18.67 -17.05 1.06
C ASP A 43 -17.96 -15.82 1.66
N ASN A 44 -18.74 -14.99 2.35
CA ASN A 44 -18.24 -13.76 2.97
C ASN A 44 -17.23 -14.01 4.10
N GLU A 45 -17.40 -15.10 4.85
CA GLU A 45 -16.46 -15.46 5.93
C GLU A 45 -15.12 -15.89 5.34
N PHE A 46 -15.15 -16.67 4.26
CA PHE A 46 -13.95 -17.04 3.53
C PHE A 46 -13.24 -15.80 2.97
N ALA A 47 -13.98 -14.86 2.37
CA ALA A 47 -13.42 -13.61 1.86
C ALA A 47 -12.71 -12.81 2.94
N LYS A 48 -13.29 -12.69 4.14
CA LYS A 48 -12.64 -12.03 5.28
C LYS A 48 -11.37 -12.73 5.73
N LYS A 49 -11.40 -14.05 5.84
CA LYS A 49 -10.24 -14.86 6.22
C LYS A 49 -9.11 -14.74 5.19
N VAL A 50 -9.45 -14.68 3.90
CA VAL A 50 -8.49 -14.46 2.81
C VAL A 50 -7.84 -13.08 2.94
N ASP A 51 -8.61 -12.03 3.15
CA ASP A 51 -8.10 -10.67 3.27
C ASP A 51 -7.19 -10.52 4.49
N GLU A 52 -7.57 -11.09 5.63
CA GLU A 52 -6.74 -11.13 6.84
C GLU A 52 -5.44 -11.94 6.61
N ALA A 53 -5.54 -13.08 5.96
CA ALA A 53 -4.38 -13.92 5.66
C ALA A 53 -3.40 -13.24 4.69
N LEU A 54 -3.90 -12.54 3.68
CA LEU A 54 -3.07 -11.75 2.77
C LEU A 54 -2.34 -10.63 3.49
N LEU A 55 -3.01 -9.94 4.39
CA LEU A 55 -2.40 -8.89 5.22
C LEU A 55 -1.32 -9.46 6.12
N ASP A 56 -1.61 -10.53 6.84
CA ASP A 56 -0.65 -11.21 7.72
C ASP A 56 0.58 -11.69 6.93
N GLY A 57 0.35 -12.26 5.75
CA GLY A 57 1.41 -12.71 4.86
C GLY A 57 2.28 -11.57 4.33
N GLN A 58 1.68 -10.45 3.98
CA GLN A 58 2.41 -9.25 3.55
C GLN A 58 3.28 -8.68 4.67
N LEU A 59 2.76 -8.61 5.88
CA LEU A 59 3.53 -8.17 7.05
C LEU A 59 4.72 -9.11 7.31
N LEU A 60 4.51 -10.41 7.24
CA LEU A 60 5.58 -11.40 7.39
C LEU A 60 6.67 -11.24 6.32
N VAL A 61 6.29 -11.06 5.06
CA VAL A 61 7.24 -10.85 3.96
C VAL A 61 7.99 -9.52 4.13
N ASN A 62 7.32 -8.48 4.58
CA ASN A 62 7.96 -7.20 4.88
C ASN A 62 9.03 -7.36 5.98
N ASP A 63 8.70 -8.05 7.06
CA ASP A 63 9.65 -8.32 8.15
C ASP A 63 10.86 -9.13 7.66
N LEU A 64 10.63 -10.15 6.85
CA LEU A 64 11.68 -10.95 6.23
C LEU A 64 12.55 -10.10 5.29
N ALA A 65 11.95 -9.27 4.46
CA ALA A 65 12.67 -8.39 3.55
C ALA A 65 13.51 -7.36 4.30
N GLU A 66 12.97 -6.74 5.34
CA GLU A 66 13.71 -5.82 6.20
C GLU A 66 14.88 -6.51 6.90
N SER A 67 14.68 -7.73 7.39
CA SER A 67 15.75 -8.54 8.00
C SER A 67 16.88 -8.80 7.00
N GLN A 68 16.57 -9.16 5.77
CA GLN A 68 17.55 -9.35 4.70
C GLN A 68 18.25 -8.04 4.31
N LEU A 69 17.51 -6.94 4.29
CA LEU A 69 18.09 -5.61 4.04
C LEU A 69 19.11 -5.23 5.11
N ILE A 70 18.79 -5.45 6.38
CA ILE A 70 19.70 -5.20 7.51
C ILE A 70 20.95 -6.08 7.39
N SER A 71 20.81 -7.36 7.03
CA SER A 71 21.95 -8.25 6.78
C SER A 71 22.85 -7.73 5.66
N ALA A 72 22.25 -7.26 4.57
CA ALA A 72 22.99 -6.68 3.45
C ALA A 72 23.73 -5.38 3.82
N VAL A 73 23.13 -4.56 4.70
CA VAL A 73 23.79 -3.36 5.27
C VAL A 73 25.03 -3.77 6.07
N LYS A 74 24.93 -4.80 6.90
CA LYS A 74 26.06 -5.35 7.67
C LYS A 74 27.16 -5.90 6.77
N ASP A 75 26.79 -6.45 5.63
CA ASP A 75 27.72 -6.97 4.61
C ASP A 75 28.34 -5.86 3.74
N ARG A 76 28.12 -4.62 4.09
CA ARG A 76 28.65 -3.43 3.39
C ARG A 76 28.12 -3.27 1.96
N ASN A 77 26.94 -3.75 1.66
CA ASN A 77 26.29 -3.55 0.38
C ASN A 77 25.83 -2.08 0.26
N MET A 78 26.45 -1.33 -0.63
CA MET A 78 26.18 0.10 -0.77
C MET A 78 24.73 0.37 -1.22
N SER A 79 24.18 -0.44 -2.11
CA SER A 79 22.77 -0.31 -2.54
C SER A 79 21.80 -0.49 -1.37
N ALA A 80 22.06 -1.47 -0.49
CA ALA A 80 21.25 -1.69 0.71
C ALA A 80 21.36 -0.52 1.69
N ILE A 81 22.57 -0.01 1.90
CA ILE A 81 22.84 1.14 2.78
C ILE A 81 22.09 2.38 2.27
N MET A 82 22.20 2.68 0.99
CA MET A 82 21.52 3.82 0.38
C MET A 82 20.01 3.66 0.40
N SER A 83 19.48 2.46 0.16
CA SER A 83 18.05 2.16 0.25
C SER A 83 17.52 2.41 1.67
N TRP A 84 18.20 1.92 2.68
CA TRP A 84 17.83 2.16 4.08
C TRP A 84 17.81 3.65 4.41
N LEU A 85 18.90 4.36 4.07
CA LEU A 85 19.03 5.79 4.37
C LEU A 85 17.96 6.64 3.67
N LYS A 86 17.63 6.36 2.41
CA LYS A 86 16.59 7.08 1.68
C LYS A 86 15.22 6.95 2.32
N HIS A 87 14.91 5.80 2.89
CA HIS A 87 13.58 5.53 3.47
C HIS A 87 13.49 5.89 4.96
N HIS A 88 14.60 5.84 5.71
CA HIS A 88 14.60 5.98 7.16
C HIS A 88 15.32 7.24 7.67
N HIS A 89 16.21 7.84 6.89
CA HIS A 89 16.97 9.01 7.30
C HIS A 89 16.51 10.27 6.55
N PRO A 90 15.97 11.30 7.24
CA PRO A 90 15.41 12.48 6.59
C PRO A 90 16.38 13.24 5.69
N ALA A 91 17.68 13.25 6.03
CA ALA A 91 18.71 13.95 5.25
C ALA A 91 18.95 13.32 3.86
N TYR A 92 18.63 12.04 3.68
CA TYR A 92 18.84 11.30 2.43
C TYR A 92 17.58 11.12 1.59
N ARG A 93 16.46 11.62 2.05
CA ARG A 93 15.21 11.57 1.27
C ARG A 93 15.32 12.44 0.03
N THR A 94 14.84 11.92 -1.09
CA THR A 94 14.70 12.70 -2.31
C THR A 94 13.67 13.81 -2.05
N ARG A 95 14.14 15.06 -1.99
CA ARG A 95 13.23 16.21 -1.94
C ARG A 95 12.76 16.49 -3.35
N VAL A 96 11.52 16.20 -3.64
CA VAL A 96 10.83 16.75 -4.80
C VAL A 96 10.36 18.14 -4.38
N GLN A 97 11.11 19.18 -4.71
CA GLN A 97 10.57 20.53 -4.71
C GLN A 97 9.57 20.62 -5.85
N ILE A 98 8.31 20.44 -5.52
CA ILE A 98 7.25 20.87 -6.41
C ILE A 98 7.21 22.39 -6.23
N GLU A 99 7.94 23.12 -7.07
CA GLU A 99 7.65 24.51 -7.31
C GLU A 99 6.30 24.57 -8.01
N GLY A 100 5.23 24.36 -7.22
CA GLY A 100 3.88 24.64 -7.63
C GLY A 100 3.81 26.14 -7.88
N THR A 101 3.86 26.52 -9.12
CA THR A 101 3.60 27.89 -9.50
C THR A 101 2.17 28.21 -9.08
N ILE A 102 2.05 29.05 -8.05
CA ILE A 102 0.80 29.73 -7.65
C ILE A 102 0.21 30.53 -8.83
N ASN A 103 0.93 30.66 -9.93
CA ASN A 103 0.48 31.25 -11.19
C ASN A 103 -0.74 30.55 -11.81
N THR A 104 -0.99 29.28 -11.51
CA THR A 104 -2.20 28.58 -11.93
C THR A 104 -3.48 29.16 -11.32
N ILE A 105 -3.40 29.82 -10.18
CA ILE A 105 -4.58 30.43 -9.54
C ILE A 105 -5.02 31.71 -10.29
N GLN A 106 -4.11 32.40 -10.95
CA GLN A 106 -4.42 33.61 -11.75
C GLN A 106 -5.10 33.27 -13.08
N GLU A 107 -4.92 32.08 -13.59
CA GLU A 107 -5.52 31.60 -14.84
C GLU A 107 -6.85 30.86 -14.62
N MET A 108 -7.26 30.68 -13.36
CA MET A 108 -8.53 30.03 -13.04
C MET A 108 -9.72 30.94 -13.33
N SER A 109 -10.82 30.34 -13.80
CA SER A 109 -12.11 31.03 -13.89
C SER A 109 -12.61 31.45 -12.50
N ASP A 110 -13.50 32.44 -12.45
CA ASP A 110 -14.06 32.94 -11.19
C ASP A 110 -14.78 31.85 -10.40
N GLU A 111 -15.44 30.93 -11.09
CA GLU A 111 -16.08 29.75 -10.48
C GLU A 111 -15.06 28.80 -9.83
N GLN A 112 -13.94 28.57 -10.49
CA GLN A 112 -12.85 27.74 -9.95
C GLN A 112 -12.19 28.39 -8.75
N LYS A 113 -11.99 29.70 -8.79
CA LYS A 113 -11.47 30.49 -7.64
C LYS A 113 -12.39 30.38 -6.44
N GLU A 114 -13.69 30.43 -6.64
CA GLU A 114 -14.69 30.33 -5.59
C GLU A 114 -14.68 28.93 -4.94
N LEU A 115 -14.53 27.86 -5.74
CA LEU A 115 -14.37 26.49 -5.24
C LEU A 115 -13.10 26.33 -4.41
N VAL A 116 -11.98 26.90 -4.87
CA VAL A 116 -10.71 26.89 -4.13
C VAL A 116 -10.85 27.66 -2.82
N ARG A 117 -11.52 28.83 -2.81
CA ARG A 117 -11.80 29.60 -1.58
C ARG A 117 -12.61 28.80 -0.57
N LYS A 118 -13.65 28.12 -1.02
CA LYS A 118 -14.47 27.25 -0.16
C LYS A 118 -13.67 26.10 0.43
N ALA A 119 -12.84 25.45 -0.39
CA ALA A 119 -11.96 24.37 0.08
C ALA A 119 -10.95 24.87 1.11
N LEU A 120 -10.32 26.02 0.89
CA LEU A 120 -9.37 26.63 1.83
C LEU A 120 -10.03 27.09 3.12
N THR A 121 -11.24 27.62 3.06
CA THR A 121 -12.02 27.99 4.23
C THR A 121 -12.37 26.78 5.09
N LEU A 122 -12.76 25.67 4.46
CA LEU A 122 -13.02 24.40 5.14
C LEU A 122 -11.75 23.82 5.79
N ALA A 123 -10.58 24.05 5.19
CA ALA A 123 -9.29 23.65 5.74
C ALA A 123 -8.71 24.67 6.74
N LYS A 124 -9.45 25.76 7.08
CA LYS A 124 -9.00 26.87 7.94
C LYS A 124 -7.74 27.59 7.44
N LEU A 125 -7.54 27.60 6.13
CA LEU A 125 -6.45 28.33 5.47
C LEU A 125 -7.02 29.56 4.76
N ASN A 126 -6.38 30.70 4.92
CA ASN A 126 -6.79 31.96 4.27
C ASN A 126 -5.91 32.22 3.05
N LEU A 127 -6.51 32.51 1.90
CA LEU A 127 -5.81 32.87 0.66
C LEU A 127 -4.94 34.12 0.81
N GLU A 128 -5.35 35.05 1.67
CA GLU A 128 -4.61 36.28 1.97
C GLU A 128 -3.21 36.01 2.56
N ASP A 129 -3.05 34.88 3.26
CA ASP A 129 -1.76 34.46 3.82
C ASP A 129 -0.76 34.02 2.75
N TYR A 130 -1.24 33.69 1.54
CA TYR A 130 -0.39 33.29 0.41
C TYR A 130 -0.04 34.47 -0.50
N GLU A 131 -0.92 35.46 -0.64
CA GLU A 131 -0.67 36.65 -1.46
C GLU A 131 0.30 37.63 -0.80
N SER A 132 0.46 37.59 0.52
CA SER A 132 1.36 38.44 1.28
C SER A 132 2.80 37.95 1.36
N ARG A 133 3.15 36.86 0.70
CA ARG A 133 4.50 36.27 0.70
C ARG A 133 5.29 36.48 -0.60
N GLU A 134 4.83 37.30 -1.52
CA GLU A 134 5.61 37.74 -2.69
C GLU A 134 6.48 38.96 -2.39
#